data_2d858035e55178a46a79d4b514237ac7
#
_entry.id   2d858035e55178a46a79d4b514237ac7
#
_cell.length_a   1.000
_cell.length_b   1.000
_cell.length_c   1.000
_cell.angle_alpha   90.00
_cell.angle_beta   90.00
_cell.angle_gamma   90.00
#
_symmetry.space_group_name_H-M   'P 1'
#
loop_
_entity.id
_entity.type
_entity.pdbx_description
1 polymer ?
#
loop_
_entity_poly.entity_id
_entity_poly.type
_entity_poly.pdbx_seq_one_letter_code
_entity_poly.pdbx_strand_id
1 'polypeptide(L)'
;MPTPSTNSSSPTEFHSFADSSPSAATQATEEFFGLVWPGKNSAAQLAHTPTALHKVAQNGESDSPNTIFEGDNLDALKVLGSEGFRADVIYIDPPYNTGKEFVYTDNYRRRRKMGSGSYGQWHAEWLSMMYPRLFLARGILKETGFIFVSIGEDECANLRKIMDEIFGEDCFAGQLIWKKGGTGKNDSKYAVVEHEYILCYAKSPDNPGFNVDEGAHTSTNYNFSDERGNYSLVRLDSKTLGYLPTLDFPITDEKGRQYWPDQPTGKEKVARWRWGREKVAANYDQLVFRRGFVYTKNYQKKGARPRSILDGERFGVTRAGRRDAENVMGVQGVFEFPKPVRLIKHLVAIAGGPNAVVLDFFAGSGTTAQAVLELNAEDSGNRSFHLVQLPQPTAQNGPAYAAGFRTVAEICVGRVSAVPGATFQHFQLQASSVQDD
;
A
#
# COMPACT_ATOMS: atom_id res chain seq x y z
N MET A 1 -15.97 -49.32 9.04
CA MET A 1 -15.45 -48.38 8.03
C MET A 1 -16.60 -47.51 7.60
N PRO A 2 -16.63 -46.22 7.90
CA PRO A 2 -17.57 -45.30 7.28
C PRO A 2 -16.88 -44.56 6.14
N THR A 3 -17.63 -44.41 5.03
CA THR A 3 -17.29 -43.71 3.79
C THR A 3 -17.09 -42.20 4.03
N PRO A 4 -16.19 -41.53 3.29
CA PRO A 4 -16.02 -40.08 3.41
C PRO A 4 -17.11 -39.33 2.64
N SER A 5 -17.77 -38.41 3.32
CA SER A 5 -18.72 -37.45 2.75
C SER A 5 -17.95 -36.40 1.94
N THR A 6 -18.30 -36.26 0.67
CA THR A 6 -17.86 -35.19 -0.21
C THR A 6 -18.52 -33.88 0.19
N ASN A 7 -17.75 -32.94 0.77
CA ASN A 7 -18.16 -31.57 0.91
C ASN A 7 -17.94 -30.84 -0.42
N SER A 8 -19.01 -30.59 -1.15
CA SER A 8 -19.05 -29.63 -2.24
C SER A 8 -19.06 -28.22 -1.65
N SER A 9 -17.98 -27.48 -1.78
CA SER A 9 -17.93 -26.06 -1.50
C SER A 9 -18.73 -25.31 -2.56
N SER A 10 -19.90 -24.81 -2.19
CA SER A 10 -20.70 -23.85 -2.95
C SER A 10 -19.95 -22.50 -3.04
N PRO A 11 -20.15 -21.73 -4.12
CA PRO A 11 -19.50 -20.42 -4.27
C PRO A 11 -20.05 -19.46 -3.19
N THR A 12 -19.14 -18.73 -2.57
CA THR A 12 -19.40 -17.71 -1.55
C THR A 12 -20.37 -16.67 -2.11
N GLU A 13 -21.58 -16.68 -1.62
CA GLU A 13 -22.59 -15.65 -1.90
C GLU A 13 -22.06 -14.30 -1.42
N PHE A 14 -22.08 -13.33 -2.33
CA PHE A 14 -21.93 -11.93 -2.00
C PHE A 14 -23.08 -11.56 -1.07
N HIS A 15 -22.80 -11.31 0.20
CA HIS A 15 -23.79 -10.73 1.09
C HIS A 15 -24.23 -9.38 0.54
N SER A 16 -25.42 -9.36 -0.04
CA SER A 16 -26.11 -8.17 -0.51
C SER A 16 -26.49 -7.31 0.71
N PHE A 17 -25.87 -6.16 0.85
CA PHE A 17 -26.36 -5.08 1.71
C PHE A 17 -27.52 -4.31 1.03
N ALA A 18 -28.47 -5.01 0.43
CA ALA A 18 -29.61 -4.40 -0.18
C ALA A 18 -30.83 -5.30 -0.01
N ASP A 19 -31.42 -5.26 1.18
CA ASP A 19 -32.87 -5.39 1.34
C ASP A 19 -33.28 -4.95 2.75
N SER A 20 -33.57 -3.68 2.89
CA SER A 20 -34.55 -3.19 3.88
C SER A 20 -35.12 -1.86 3.40
N SER A 21 -36.21 -1.95 2.64
CA SER A 21 -37.14 -0.83 2.53
C SER A 21 -37.65 -0.53 3.95
N PRO A 22 -37.58 0.71 4.44
CA PRO A 22 -38.05 1.02 5.78
C PRO A 22 -39.57 0.99 5.82
N SER A 23 -40.16 -0.03 6.44
CA SER A 23 -41.50 0.05 6.94
C SER A 23 -41.52 0.99 8.16
N ALA A 24 -42.38 1.99 8.13
CA ALA A 24 -42.56 2.92 9.22
C ALA A 24 -43.15 2.19 10.44
N ALA A 25 -42.32 1.79 11.40
CA ALA A 25 -42.59 1.65 12.82
C ALA A 25 -41.38 1.07 13.54
N THR A 26 -40.79 1.86 14.45
CA THR A 26 -39.96 1.43 15.59
C THR A 26 -38.77 0.51 15.25
N GLN A 27 -37.75 1.02 14.57
CA GLN A 27 -36.44 0.44 14.62
C GLN A 27 -35.55 1.29 15.53
N ALA A 28 -35.02 0.64 16.57
CA ALA A 28 -33.86 1.15 17.27
C ALA A 28 -32.80 1.47 16.20
N THR A 29 -32.41 2.73 16.09
CA THR A 29 -31.30 3.15 15.21
C THR A 29 -30.08 2.42 15.73
N GLU A 30 -29.61 1.40 15.01
CA GLU A 30 -28.24 0.95 15.18
C GLU A 30 -27.38 2.20 14.99
N GLU A 31 -26.64 2.59 16.04
CA GLU A 31 -25.78 3.75 16.00
C GLU A 31 -24.68 3.47 14.97
N PHE A 32 -24.83 4.03 13.75
CA PHE A 32 -23.86 3.91 12.68
C PHE A 32 -22.66 4.81 12.97
N PHE A 33 -21.50 4.20 13.21
CA PHE A 33 -20.23 4.92 13.30
C PHE A 33 -19.53 4.90 11.95
N GLY A 34 -19.56 6.03 11.24
CA GLY A 34 -18.91 6.16 9.92
C GLY A 34 -19.10 7.55 9.35
N LEU A 35 -18.41 7.80 8.21
CA LEU A 35 -18.52 9.06 7.48
C LEU A 35 -19.86 9.10 6.74
N VAL A 36 -20.62 10.20 6.92
CA VAL A 36 -21.85 10.48 6.19
C VAL A 36 -21.67 11.76 5.40
N TRP A 37 -22.01 11.71 4.10
CA TRP A 37 -21.98 12.88 3.22
C TRP A 37 -23.11 12.83 2.19
N PRO A 38 -23.53 13.98 1.63
CA PRO A 38 -24.51 14.03 0.54
C PRO A 38 -24.00 13.25 -0.68
N GLY A 39 -24.78 12.27 -1.14
CA GLY A 39 -24.41 11.44 -2.31
C GLY A 39 -23.74 10.10 -1.99
N LYS A 40 -23.52 9.75 -0.70
CA LYS A 40 -22.89 8.47 -0.32
C LYS A 40 -23.63 7.26 -0.91
N ASN A 41 -24.95 7.20 -0.77
CA ASN A 41 -25.75 6.08 -1.27
C ASN A 41 -25.65 5.95 -2.81
N SER A 42 -25.71 7.09 -3.52
CA SER A 42 -25.53 7.09 -4.97
C SER A 42 -24.13 6.62 -5.38
N ALA A 43 -23.11 7.04 -4.65
CA ALA A 43 -21.74 6.59 -4.87
C ALA A 43 -21.58 5.07 -4.64
N ALA A 44 -22.20 4.53 -3.58
CA ALA A 44 -22.22 3.10 -3.33
C ALA A 44 -22.94 2.32 -4.45
N GLN A 45 -24.07 2.82 -4.95
CA GLN A 45 -24.80 2.21 -6.06
C GLN A 45 -23.97 2.17 -7.35
N LEU A 46 -23.12 3.17 -7.62
CA LEU A 46 -22.24 3.18 -8.79
C LEU A 46 -21.27 1.98 -8.83
N ALA A 47 -20.84 1.48 -7.70
CA ALA A 47 -19.99 0.28 -7.64
C ALA A 47 -20.73 -0.99 -8.11
N HIS A 48 -22.04 -1.06 -7.87
CA HIS A 48 -22.88 -2.22 -8.21
C HIS A 48 -23.54 -2.10 -9.59
N THR A 49 -23.51 -0.91 -10.20
CA THR A 49 -24.06 -0.70 -11.55
C THR A 49 -23.10 -1.29 -12.58
N PRO A 50 -23.51 -2.25 -13.41
CA PRO A 50 -22.66 -2.79 -14.48
C PRO A 50 -22.20 -1.69 -15.44
N THR A 51 -21.04 -1.87 -16.07
CA THR A 51 -20.62 -1.04 -17.19
C THR A 51 -21.06 -1.67 -18.52
N ALA A 52 -21.45 -0.84 -19.47
CA ALA A 52 -21.68 -1.26 -20.86
C ALA A 52 -20.37 -1.21 -21.69
N LEU A 53 -19.25 -0.78 -21.08
CA LEU A 53 -17.99 -0.68 -21.78
C LEU A 53 -17.29 -2.03 -21.84
N HIS A 54 -16.55 -2.23 -22.93
CA HIS A 54 -15.66 -3.37 -23.13
C HIS A 54 -14.27 -2.88 -23.55
N LYS A 55 -13.27 -3.73 -23.40
CA LYS A 55 -11.91 -3.43 -23.81
C LYS A 55 -11.70 -3.70 -25.28
N VAL A 56 -11.14 -2.74 -26.00
CA VAL A 56 -10.75 -2.84 -27.40
C VAL A 56 -9.24 -2.68 -27.49
N ALA A 57 -8.56 -3.71 -27.99
CA ALA A 57 -7.12 -3.67 -28.20
C ALA A 57 -6.73 -2.58 -29.20
N GLN A 58 -5.74 -1.79 -28.86
CA GLN A 58 -5.20 -0.75 -29.73
C GLN A 58 -3.87 -1.21 -30.34
N ASN A 59 -2.84 -1.25 -29.52
CA ASN A 59 -1.50 -1.70 -29.88
C ASN A 59 -0.91 -2.46 -28.70
N GLY A 60 0.00 -3.36 -28.95
CA GLY A 60 0.69 -4.13 -27.93
C GLY A 60 0.95 -5.58 -28.37
N GLU A 61 1.80 -6.27 -27.64
CA GLU A 61 2.06 -7.67 -27.87
C GLU A 61 0.91 -8.52 -27.30
N SER A 62 0.36 -9.43 -28.11
CA SER A 62 -0.82 -10.22 -27.75
C SER A 62 -0.62 -11.14 -26.55
N ASP A 63 0.62 -11.53 -26.26
CA ASP A 63 0.98 -12.48 -25.21
C ASP A 63 1.57 -11.83 -23.94
N SER A 64 1.69 -10.49 -23.88
CA SER A 64 2.20 -9.82 -22.70
C SER A 64 1.22 -9.93 -21.53
N PRO A 65 1.68 -10.29 -20.31
CA PRO A 65 0.85 -10.26 -19.11
C PRO A 65 0.56 -8.84 -18.63
N ASN A 66 1.30 -7.84 -19.14
CA ASN A 66 1.16 -6.45 -18.75
C ASN A 66 0.08 -5.75 -19.56
N THR A 67 -0.67 -4.84 -18.94
CA THR A 67 -1.75 -4.13 -19.64
C THR A 67 -1.79 -2.65 -19.26
N ILE A 68 -2.17 -1.82 -20.23
CA ILE A 68 -2.55 -0.42 -20.02
C ILE A 68 -3.97 -0.23 -20.57
N PHE A 69 -4.87 0.26 -19.72
CA PHE A 69 -6.23 0.61 -20.06
C PHE A 69 -6.37 2.13 -20.17
N GLU A 70 -6.84 2.60 -21.28
CA GLU A 70 -7.22 3.98 -21.50
C GLU A 70 -8.72 4.15 -21.29
N GLY A 71 -9.11 4.91 -20.25
CA GLY A 71 -10.51 5.13 -19.90
C GLY A 71 -10.72 5.50 -18.44
N ASP A 72 -11.99 5.64 -18.03
CA ASP A 72 -12.34 5.87 -16.62
C ASP A 72 -12.04 4.63 -15.79
N ASN A 73 -11.39 4.83 -14.66
CA ASN A 73 -10.96 3.73 -13.79
C ASN A 73 -12.12 3.04 -13.07
N LEU A 74 -13.27 3.67 -12.89
CA LEU A 74 -14.46 3.01 -12.34
C LEU A 74 -14.95 1.91 -13.30
N ASP A 75 -14.99 2.22 -14.60
CA ASP A 75 -15.39 1.25 -15.61
C ASP A 75 -14.32 0.17 -15.83
N ALA A 76 -13.05 0.56 -15.85
CA ALA A 76 -11.94 -0.40 -15.91
C ALA A 76 -11.99 -1.43 -14.76
N LEU A 77 -12.23 -0.98 -13.53
CA LEU A 77 -12.35 -1.85 -12.36
C LEU A 77 -13.54 -2.82 -12.47
N LYS A 78 -14.66 -2.38 -13.06
CA LYS A 78 -15.83 -3.24 -13.33
C LYS A 78 -15.50 -4.30 -14.39
N VAL A 79 -14.84 -3.91 -15.48
CA VAL A 79 -14.40 -4.84 -16.53
C VAL A 79 -13.44 -5.88 -15.95
N LEU A 80 -12.38 -5.43 -15.25
CA LEU A 80 -11.41 -6.33 -14.60
C LEU A 80 -12.08 -7.27 -13.59
N GLY A 81 -13.00 -6.75 -12.77
CA GLY A 81 -13.76 -7.55 -11.80
C GLY A 81 -14.61 -8.64 -12.47
N SER A 82 -15.30 -8.31 -13.57
CA SER A 82 -16.12 -9.26 -14.34
C SER A 82 -15.30 -10.35 -15.04
N GLU A 83 -14.05 -10.05 -15.40
CA GLU A 83 -13.10 -11.01 -15.97
C GLU A 83 -12.41 -11.89 -14.92
N GLY A 84 -12.74 -11.73 -13.63
CA GLY A 84 -12.12 -12.49 -12.55
C GLY A 84 -10.69 -12.05 -12.19
N PHE A 85 -10.26 -10.88 -12.63
CA PHE A 85 -8.93 -10.33 -12.33
C PHE A 85 -8.69 -10.23 -10.81
N ARG A 86 -7.46 -10.55 -10.38
CA ARG A 86 -7.06 -10.46 -8.96
C ARG A 86 -5.64 -9.91 -8.86
N ALA A 87 -5.48 -8.83 -8.08
CA ALA A 87 -4.21 -8.18 -7.79
C ALA A 87 -3.61 -8.65 -6.46
N ASP A 88 -2.30 -8.79 -6.41
CA ASP A 88 -1.53 -8.96 -5.16
C ASP A 88 -1.26 -7.62 -4.50
N VAL A 89 -0.96 -6.59 -5.30
CA VAL A 89 -0.66 -5.25 -4.84
C VAL A 89 -1.46 -4.24 -5.64
N ILE A 90 -2.16 -3.36 -4.96
CA ILE A 90 -2.77 -2.17 -5.56
C ILE A 90 -2.01 -0.96 -5.02
N TYR A 91 -1.49 -0.12 -5.90
CA TYR A 91 -0.98 1.20 -5.57
C TYR A 91 -1.75 2.25 -6.34
N ILE A 92 -2.17 3.33 -5.68
CA ILE A 92 -2.83 4.46 -6.35
C ILE A 92 -2.36 5.80 -5.79
N ASP A 93 -2.33 6.79 -6.69
CA ASP A 93 -2.04 8.19 -6.41
C ASP A 93 -3.21 9.05 -6.91
N PRO A 94 -4.37 9.05 -6.19
CA PRO A 94 -5.56 9.77 -6.62
C PRO A 94 -5.38 11.30 -6.48
N PRO A 95 -6.27 12.13 -7.05
CA PRO A 95 -6.29 13.56 -6.77
C PRO A 95 -6.40 13.85 -5.27
N TYR A 96 -5.61 14.82 -4.75
CA TYR A 96 -5.54 15.13 -3.32
C TYR A 96 -6.54 16.18 -2.85
N ASN A 97 -7.34 16.72 -3.78
CA ASN A 97 -8.31 17.80 -3.51
C ASN A 97 -7.68 19.09 -2.96
N THR A 98 -6.46 19.41 -3.41
CA THR A 98 -5.69 20.57 -2.94
C THR A 98 -6.29 21.91 -3.35
N GLY A 99 -7.27 21.90 -4.26
CA GLY A 99 -7.89 23.08 -4.84
C GLY A 99 -7.05 23.77 -5.92
N LYS A 100 -5.96 23.15 -6.35
CA LYS A 100 -5.12 23.59 -7.47
C LYS A 100 -5.57 22.89 -8.75
N GLU A 101 -5.29 23.51 -9.88
CA GLU A 101 -5.48 22.89 -11.19
C GLU A 101 -4.17 22.27 -11.64
N PHE A 102 -4.23 20.99 -11.89
CA PHE A 102 -3.18 20.23 -12.55
C PHE A 102 -3.67 19.79 -13.93
N VAL A 103 -2.88 19.00 -14.63
CA VAL A 103 -3.28 18.34 -15.88
C VAL A 103 -4.52 17.45 -15.66
N TYR A 104 -4.78 17.05 -14.43
CA TYR A 104 -5.98 16.32 -13.96
C TYR A 104 -6.80 17.16 -13.00
N THR A 105 -8.10 16.86 -12.87
CA THR A 105 -9.01 17.56 -11.96
C THR A 105 -8.66 17.24 -10.51
N ASP A 106 -7.93 18.14 -9.84
CA ASP A 106 -7.65 18.10 -8.39
C ASP A 106 -8.40 19.21 -7.65
N ASN A 107 -9.32 19.91 -8.33
CA ASN A 107 -10.00 21.07 -7.80
C ASN A 107 -11.50 20.83 -7.68
N TYR A 108 -11.90 20.08 -6.68
CA TYR A 108 -13.30 19.95 -6.31
C TYR A 108 -13.85 21.23 -5.63
N ARG A 109 -12.99 22.23 -5.34
CA ARG A 109 -13.38 23.54 -4.78
C ARG A 109 -13.94 24.53 -5.82
N ARG A 110 -13.78 24.31 -7.10
CA ARG A 110 -14.21 25.23 -8.17
C ARG A 110 -15.71 25.54 -8.17
N ARG A 111 -16.56 24.59 -7.84
CA ARG A 111 -18.02 24.79 -7.81
C ARG A 111 -18.46 25.79 -6.74
N ARG A 112 -17.60 26.18 -5.80
CA ARG A 112 -17.89 27.18 -4.75
C ARG A 112 -18.11 28.60 -5.30
N LYS A 113 -17.62 28.93 -6.52
CA LYS A 113 -17.80 30.28 -7.12
C LYS A 113 -19.18 30.50 -7.73
N MET A 114 -20.00 29.48 -7.88
CA MET A 114 -21.33 29.58 -8.48
C MET A 114 -22.50 29.60 -7.48
N GLY A 115 -22.30 30.10 -6.26
CA GLY A 115 -23.37 30.38 -5.29
C GLY A 115 -23.61 29.29 -4.27
N SER A 116 -23.69 29.69 -3.00
CA SER A 116 -24.27 29.01 -1.84
C SER A 116 -23.99 27.51 -1.58
N GLY A 117 -22.87 26.96 -2.03
CA GLY A 117 -22.45 25.61 -1.65
C GLY A 117 -22.12 25.54 -0.15
N SER A 118 -22.70 24.57 0.55
CA SER A 118 -22.44 24.33 1.97
C SER A 118 -20.97 24.01 2.24
N TYR A 119 -20.50 24.35 3.44
CA TYR A 119 -19.16 23.95 3.93
C TYR A 119 -18.95 22.44 3.72
N GLY A 120 -17.81 22.06 3.12
CA GLY A 120 -17.42 20.66 2.94
C GLY A 120 -17.97 19.97 1.68
N GLN A 121 -18.72 20.65 0.80
CA GLN A 121 -19.27 20.03 -0.42
C GLN A 121 -18.18 19.43 -1.32
N TRP A 122 -17.00 20.01 -1.41
CA TRP A 122 -15.88 19.47 -2.20
C TRP A 122 -15.32 18.16 -1.62
N HIS A 123 -15.36 17.97 -0.29
CA HIS A 123 -15.03 16.69 0.34
C HIS A 123 -16.04 15.63 -0.03
N ALA A 124 -17.35 15.96 -0.04
CA ALA A 124 -18.41 15.04 -0.44
C ALA A 124 -18.27 14.59 -1.91
N GLU A 125 -17.91 15.51 -2.82
CA GLU A 125 -17.69 15.19 -4.23
C GLU A 125 -16.46 14.28 -4.41
N TRP A 126 -15.36 14.58 -3.71
CA TRP A 126 -14.16 13.75 -3.71
C TRP A 126 -14.44 12.35 -3.15
N LEU A 127 -15.13 12.28 -2.01
CA LEU A 127 -15.53 11.01 -1.39
C LEU A 127 -16.45 10.18 -2.31
N SER A 128 -17.39 10.84 -3.00
CA SER A 128 -18.29 10.18 -3.95
C SER A 128 -17.56 9.65 -5.18
N MET A 129 -16.45 10.27 -5.57
CA MET A 129 -15.56 9.77 -6.63
C MET A 129 -14.74 8.57 -6.15
N MET A 130 -14.15 8.63 -4.95
CA MET A 130 -13.26 7.60 -4.43
C MET A 130 -13.97 6.34 -3.94
N TYR A 131 -15.11 6.49 -3.27
CA TYR A 131 -15.81 5.38 -2.59
C TYR A 131 -16.09 4.17 -3.50
N PRO A 132 -16.76 4.32 -4.68
CA PRO A 132 -17.04 3.18 -5.55
C PRO A 132 -15.77 2.51 -6.09
N ARG A 133 -14.72 3.28 -6.32
CA ARG A 133 -13.42 2.78 -6.81
C ARG A 133 -12.69 1.94 -5.76
N LEU A 134 -12.66 2.40 -4.51
CA LEU A 134 -12.08 1.65 -3.40
C LEU A 134 -12.89 0.39 -3.09
N PHE A 135 -14.22 0.44 -3.18
CA PHE A 135 -15.09 -0.71 -3.01
C PHE A 135 -14.79 -1.81 -4.05
N LEU A 136 -14.70 -1.44 -5.32
CA LEU A 136 -14.34 -2.38 -6.39
C LEU A 136 -12.89 -2.88 -6.23
N ALA A 137 -11.95 -2.00 -5.87
CA ALA A 137 -10.56 -2.36 -5.62
C ALA A 137 -10.43 -3.44 -4.54
N ARG A 138 -11.22 -3.33 -3.44
CA ARG A 138 -11.28 -4.38 -2.43
C ARG A 138 -11.76 -5.71 -3.03
N GLY A 139 -12.75 -5.68 -3.93
CA GLY A 139 -13.30 -6.87 -4.59
C GLY A 139 -12.28 -7.63 -5.44
N ILE A 140 -11.38 -6.92 -6.10
CA ILE A 140 -10.35 -7.50 -6.98
C ILE A 140 -9.00 -7.73 -6.30
N LEU A 141 -8.83 -7.34 -5.03
CA LEU A 141 -7.63 -7.63 -4.26
C LEU A 141 -7.67 -9.08 -3.75
N LYS A 142 -6.54 -9.81 -3.87
CA LYS A 142 -6.38 -11.17 -3.31
C LYS A 142 -6.44 -11.13 -1.79
N GLU A 143 -6.81 -12.23 -1.14
CA GLU A 143 -6.90 -12.32 0.34
C GLU A 143 -5.57 -11.99 1.04
N THR A 144 -4.44 -12.29 0.41
CA THR A 144 -3.10 -11.95 0.89
C THR A 144 -2.59 -10.59 0.40
N GLY A 145 -3.41 -9.85 -0.36
CA GLY A 145 -3.01 -8.63 -1.05
C GLY A 145 -3.07 -7.39 -0.16
N PHE A 146 -2.40 -6.33 -0.65
CA PHE A 146 -2.35 -5.02 -0.02
C PHE A 146 -2.74 -3.91 -0.99
N ILE A 147 -3.40 -2.88 -0.46
CA ILE A 147 -3.61 -1.62 -1.16
C ILE A 147 -2.84 -0.49 -0.47
N PHE A 148 -2.18 0.34 -1.27
CA PHE A 148 -1.50 1.56 -0.85
C PHE A 148 -2.15 2.75 -1.55
N VAL A 149 -2.54 3.75 -0.79
CA VAL A 149 -3.15 4.97 -1.32
C VAL A 149 -2.37 6.17 -0.86
N SER A 150 -1.67 6.84 -1.79
CA SER A 150 -1.02 8.12 -1.53
C SER A 150 -2.04 9.22 -1.35
N ILE A 151 -1.83 10.13 -0.40
CA ILE A 151 -2.75 11.23 -0.12
C ILE A 151 -2.06 12.39 0.59
N GLY A 152 -2.56 13.61 0.34
CA GLY A 152 -2.20 14.81 1.06
C GLY A 152 -3.01 15.02 2.34
N GLU A 153 -2.74 16.13 3.04
CA GLU A 153 -3.41 16.47 4.31
C GLU A 153 -4.91 16.72 4.16
N ASP A 154 -5.33 17.31 3.02
CA ASP A 154 -6.72 17.74 2.82
C ASP A 154 -7.73 16.61 2.96
N GLU A 155 -7.40 15.40 2.49
CA GLU A 155 -8.33 14.26 2.48
C GLU A 155 -7.83 13.03 3.26
N CYS A 156 -6.67 13.09 3.91
CA CYS A 156 -6.11 11.94 4.62
C CYS A 156 -7.06 11.35 5.68
N ALA A 157 -7.69 12.21 6.48
CA ALA A 157 -8.62 11.78 7.52
C ALA A 157 -9.91 11.16 6.92
N ASN A 158 -10.44 11.78 5.86
CA ASN A 158 -11.62 11.29 5.15
C ASN A 158 -11.35 9.95 4.47
N LEU A 159 -10.21 9.85 3.77
CA LEU A 159 -9.77 8.61 3.14
C LEU A 159 -9.62 7.49 4.16
N ARG A 160 -8.99 7.76 5.31
CA ARG A 160 -8.85 6.77 6.37
C ARG A 160 -10.20 6.23 6.80
N LYS A 161 -11.20 7.09 7.01
CA LYS A 161 -12.53 6.68 7.46
C LYS A 161 -13.31 5.87 6.43
N ILE A 162 -13.25 6.23 5.14
CA ILE A 162 -13.90 5.40 4.11
C ILE A 162 -13.17 4.07 3.88
N MET A 163 -11.85 4.03 4.06
CA MET A 163 -11.11 2.78 3.98
C MET A 163 -11.36 1.87 5.18
N ASP A 164 -11.48 2.41 6.40
CA ASP A 164 -11.93 1.66 7.59
C ASP A 164 -13.30 1.01 7.35
N GLU A 165 -14.24 1.74 6.73
CA GLU A 165 -15.57 1.23 6.40
C GLU A 165 -15.53 0.14 5.31
N ILE A 166 -14.75 0.34 4.25
CA ILE A 166 -14.70 -0.56 3.10
C ILE A 166 -13.87 -1.81 3.39
N PHE A 167 -12.67 -1.67 3.98
CA PHE A 167 -11.73 -2.77 4.22
C PHE A 167 -11.87 -3.40 5.60
N GLY A 168 -12.35 -2.64 6.59
CA GLY A 168 -12.36 -2.99 8.02
C GLY A 168 -11.17 -2.38 8.77
N GLU A 169 -11.40 -1.90 9.99
CA GLU A 169 -10.33 -1.33 10.83
C GLU A 169 -9.23 -2.37 11.15
N ASP A 170 -9.59 -3.63 11.32
CA ASP A 170 -8.65 -4.74 11.57
C ASP A 170 -7.74 -5.05 10.37
N CYS A 171 -8.08 -4.58 9.18
CA CYS A 171 -7.26 -4.70 7.99
C CYS A 171 -6.27 -3.55 7.81
N PHE A 172 -6.26 -2.55 8.70
CA PHE A 172 -5.33 -1.44 8.63
C PHE A 172 -3.89 -1.89 8.88
N ALA A 173 -3.08 -1.91 7.83
CA ALA A 173 -1.69 -2.34 7.88
C ALA A 173 -0.72 -1.23 8.32
N GLY A 174 -1.09 0.04 8.14
CA GLY A 174 -0.29 1.18 8.59
C GLY A 174 -0.50 2.46 7.78
N GLN A 175 0.05 3.55 8.32
CA GLN A 175 0.18 4.83 7.64
C GLN A 175 1.66 5.14 7.50
N LEU A 176 2.14 5.19 6.25
CA LEU A 176 3.51 5.57 5.96
C LEU A 176 3.58 7.07 5.70
N ILE A 177 4.68 7.69 6.11
CA ILE A 177 4.96 9.11 5.92
C ILE A 177 6.12 9.22 4.95
N TRP A 178 5.83 9.65 3.72
CA TRP A 178 6.86 9.87 2.71
C TRP A 178 7.35 11.31 2.75
N LYS A 179 8.64 11.50 3.02
CA LYS A 179 9.31 12.81 2.99
C LYS A 179 9.57 13.23 1.55
N LYS A 180 8.64 14.00 0.98
CA LYS A 180 8.62 14.42 -0.43
C LYS A 180 9.58 15.54 -0.79
N GLY A 181 10.09 16.27 0.20
CA GLY A 181 10.99 17.41 0.04
C GLY A 181 11.97 17.54 1.20
N GLY A 182 13.05 18.28 1.00
CA GLY A 182 14.10 18.49 2.01
C GLY A 182 14.42 19.94 2.31
N THR A 183 13.87 20.88 1.53
CA THR A 183 14.07 22.32 1.74
C THR A 183 12.72 22.99 1.78
N GLY A 184 12.19 23.17 2.99
CA GLY A 184 10.96 23.91 3.21
C GLY A 184 11.12 25.36 2.67
N LYS A 185 10.16 25.79 1.85
CA LYS A 185 10.04 27.21 1.52
C LYS A 185 9.40 27.90 2.71
N ASN A 186 9.99 28.98 3.21
CA ASN A 186 9.47 29.78 4.32
C ASN A 186 8.27 30.66 3.92
N ASP A 187 7.47 30.24 2.94
CA ASP A 187 6.30 30.94 2.43
C ASP A 187 4.97 30.46 3.05
N SER A 188 5.04 29.45 3.92
CA SER A 188 3.87 29.00 4.69
C SER A 188 3.57 29.91 5.87
N LYS A 189 2.29 30.26 6.07
CA LYS A 189 1.83 31.03 7.24
C LYS A 189 2.01 30.25 8.55
N TYR A 190 1.92 28.93 8.49
CA TYR A 190 2.00 28.03 9.65
C TYR A 190 3.17 27.05 9.47
N ALA A 191 2.95 25.76 9.62
CA ALA A 191 3.98 24.76 9.39
C ALA A 191 4.22 24.53 7.89
N VAL A 192 5.46 24.22 7.53
CA VAL A 192 5.81 23.79 6.17
C VAL A 192 5.58 22.29 6.05
N VAL A 193 4.76 21.89 5.08
CA VAL A 193 4.43 20.47 4.83
C VAL A 193 5.49 19.85 3.93
N GLU A 194 6.33 18.98 4.49
CA GLU A 194 7.43 18.31 3.79
C GLU A 194 7.14 16.86 3.41
N HIS A 195 5.93 16.39 3.70
CA HIS A 195 5.56 14.97 3.55
C HIS A 195 4.21 14.78 2.87
N GLU A 196 3.96 13.54 2.51
CA GLU A 196 2.67 13.00 2.11
C GLU A 196 2.43 11.72 2.88
N TYR A 197 1.17 11.29 2.94
CA TYR A 197 0.78 10.05 3.59
C TYR A 197 0.57 8.95 2.54
N ILE A 198 0.81 7.70 2.95
CA ILE A 198 0.41 6.51 2.21
C ILE A 198 -0.36 5.63 3.17
N LEU A 199 -1.68 5.53 2.98
CA LEU A 199 -2.51 4.63 3.77
C LEU A 199 -2.41 3.21 3.22
N CYS A 200 -2.21 2.25 4.11
CA CYS A 200 -1.99 0.85 3.76
C CYS A 200 -3.05 -0.03 4.40
N TYR A 201 -3.73 -0.84 3.61
CA TYR A 201 -4.69 -1.84 4.09
C TYR A 201 -4.39 -3.20 3.49
N ALA A 202 -4.53 -4.23 4.29
CA ALA A 202 -4.61 -5.60 3.81
C ALA A 202 -6.04 -5.92 3.34
N LYS A 203 -6.23 -6.95 2.54
CA LYS A 203 -7.55 -7.46 2.17
C LYS A 203 -8.24 -8.17 3.34
N SER A 204 -7.47 -8.91 4.13
CA SER A 204 -7.94 -9.75 5.23
C SER A 204 -7.17 -9.44 6.51
N PRO A 205 -7.80 -9.50 7.70
CA PRO A 205 -7.10 -9.39 8.97
C PRO A 205 -6.10 -10.53 9.23
N ASP A 206 -6.30 -11.69 8.58
CA ASP A 206 -5.40 -12.84 8.65
C ASP A 206 -4.19 -12.75 7.72
N ASN A 207 -3.99 -11.60 7.07
CA ASN A 207 -2.85 -11.36 6.18
C ASN A 207 -1.52 -11.56 6.92
N PRO A 208 -0.52 -12.26 6.34
CA PRO A 208 0.76 -12.54 7.00
C PRO A 208 1.62 -11.31 7.30
N GLY A 209 1.22 -10.14 6.81
CA GLY A 209 1.92 -8.87 6.96
C GLY A 209 2.97 -8.63 5.87
N PHE A 210 3.61 -7.47 5.97
CA PHE A 210 4.62 -7.07 5.00
C PHE A 210 5.84 -7.99 5.00
N ASN A 211 6.44 -8.17 3.84
CA ASN A 211 7.73 -8.79 3.65
C ASN A 211 8.82 -8.01 4.41
N VAL A 212 9.94 -8.66 4.64
CA VAL A 212 11.13 -8.01 5.18
C VAL A 212 11.67 -7.01 4.17
N ASP A 213 11.95 -5.81 4.64
CA ASP A 213 12.66 -4.78 3.87
C ASP A 213 14.17 -5.02 4.01
N GLU A 214 14.81 -5.58 2.98
CA GLU A 214 16.22 -5.93 2.98
C GLU A 214 17.15 -4.72 3.14
N GLY A 215 16.72 -3.53 2.71
CA GLY A 215 17.48 -2.30 2.87
C GLY A 215 17.22 -1.57 4.20
N ALA A 216 16.32 -2.06 5.05
CA ALA A 216 16.13 -1.47 6.37
C ALA A 216 17.22 -1.94 7.33
N HIS A 217 17.84 -0.98 7.99
CA HIS A 217 18.83 -1.27 9.03
C HIS A 217 18.20 -1.27 10.41
N THR A 218 18.64 -2.20 11.25
CA THR A 218 18.38 -2.14 12.69
C THR A 218 19.45 -1.29 13.35
N SER A 219 19.10 -0.52 14.36
CA SER A 219 20.08 0.25 15.16
C SER A 219 20.97 -0.64 16.05
N THR A 220 20.83 -1.96 15.95
CA THR A 220 21.56 -2.92 16.75
C THR A 220 22.98 -3.06 16.22
N ASN A 221 23.97 -2.82 17.09
CA ASN A 221 25.36 -3.09 16.79
C ASN A 221 25.68 -4.57 16.98
N TYR A 222 26.04 -5.27 15.93
CA TYR A 222 26.42 -6.68 15.93
C TYR A 222 27.94 -6.79 16.08
N ASN A 223 28.43 -6.67 17.34
CA ASN A 223 29.87 -6.58 17.66
C ASN A 223 30.55 -7.94 17.84
N PHE A 224 29.84 -9.03 17.68
CA PHE A 224 30.32 -10.40 17.85
C PHE A 224 30.07 -11.20 16.58
N SER A 225 30.89 -12.21 16.34
CA SER A 225 30.76 -13.11 15.19
C SER A 225 31.07 -14.54 15.58
N ASP A 226 30.38 -15.50 14.98
CA ASP A 226 30.72 -16.94 15.02
C ASP A 226 30.37 -17.58 13.66
N GLU A 227 30.39 -18.91 13.58
CA GLU A 227 30.14 -19.65 12.34
C GLU A 227 28.73 -19.39 11.74
N ARG A 228 27.76 -18.98 12.56
CA ARG A 228 26.39 -18.65 12.13
C ARG A 228 26.27 -17.19 11.64
N GLY A 229 27.27 -16.33 11.88
CA GLY A 229 27.30 -14.94 11.45
C GLY A 229 27.48 -13.94 12.59
N ASN A 230 27.25 -12.66 12.26
CA ASN A 230 27.36 -11.56 13.22
C ASN A 230 26.19 -11.57 14.20
N TYR A 231 26.44 -11.27 15.48
CA TYR A 231 25.41 -11.19 16.50
C TYR A 231 25.67 -10.11 17.54
N SER A 232 24.61 -9.71 18.21
CA SER A 232 24.63 -8.88 19.42
C SER A 232 24.27 -9.74 20.64
N LEU A 233 24.64 -9.28 21.84
CA LEU A 233 24.28 -9.92 23.09
C LEU A 233 23.06 -9.23 23.70
N VAL A 234 22.02 -10.00 23.97
CA VAL A 234 20.79 -9.55 24.63
C VAL A 234 20.69 -10.24 25.99
N ARG A 235 20.51 -9.48 27.07
CA ARG A 235 20.32 -10.06 28.42
C ARG A 235 19.12 -11.00 28.44
N LEU A 236 19.33 -12.18 29.00
CA LEU A 236 18.28 -13.19 29.12
C LEU A 236 17.28 -12.85 30.22
N ASP A 237 17.72 -12.15 31.28
CA ASP A 237 16.86 -11.68 32.36
C ASP A 237 16.17 -10.34 32.03
N SER A 238 15.05 -10.06 32.69
CA SER A 238 14.29 -8.84 32.53
C SER A 238 13.58 -8.45 33.83
N LYS A 239 13.79 -7.19 34.26
CA LYS A 239 13.04 -6.56 35.34
C LYS A 239 11.71 -6.01 34.86
N THR A 240 11.67 -5.49 33.63
CA THR A 240 10.47 -4.87 33.02
C THR A 240 9.31 -5.83 32.87
N LEU A 241 9.60 -7.13 32.71
CA LEU A 241 8.55 -8.17 32.58
C LEU A 241 7.97 -8.59 33.94
N GLY A 242 8.50 -8.06 35.04
CA GLY A 242 8.10 -8.45 36.41
C GLY A 242 8.59 -9.83 36.82
N TYR A 243 8.38 -10.17 38.08
CA TYR A 243 8.76 -11.47 38.65
C TYR A 243 7.75 -12.55 38.25
N LEU A 244 8.27 -13.75 37.96
CA LEU A 244 7.46 -14.96 37.77
C LEU A 244 8.22 -16.17 38.36
N PRO A 245 7.67 -16.89 39.36
CA PRO A 245 8.35 -17.99 40.05
C PRO A 245 8.85 -19.11 39.14
N THR A 246 8.10 -19.44 38.09
CA THR A 246 8.44 -20.48 37.10
C THR A 246 9.64 -20.12 36.23
N LEU A 247 9.98 -18.82 36.15
CA LEU A 247 11.09 -18.25 35.38
C LEU A 247 12.22 -17.71 36.29
N ASP A 248 12.24 -18.07 37.57
CA ASP A 248 13.28 -17.78 38.55
C ASP A 248 13.98 -19.10 38.95
N PHE A 249 14.99 -19.50 38.22
CA PHE A 249 15.75 -20.73 38.40
C PHE A 249 17.23 -20.52 38.03
N PRO A 250 18.17 -21.35 38.56
CA PRO A 250 19.57 -21.23 38.18
C PRO A 250 19.82 -21.74 36.77
N ILE A 251 20.67 -21.03 36.03
CA ILE A 251 21.31 -21.48 34.81
C ILE A 251 22.79 -21.66 35.13
N THR A 252 23.33 -22.83 34.84
CA THR A 252 24.71 -23.21 35.20
C THR A 252 25.60 -23.12 33.95
N ASP A 253 26.79 -22.48 34.07
CA ASP A 253 27.76 -22.46 32.99
C ASP A 253 28.61 -23.77 32.99
N GLU A 254 29.46 -23.93 31.96
CA GLU A 254 30.34 -25.09 31.79
C GLU A 254 31.33 -25.31 32.95
N LYS A 255 31.56 -24.27 33.77
CA LYS A 255 32.43 -24.31 34.96
C LYS A 255 31.68 -24.60 36.25
N GLY A 256 30.37 -24.92 36.15
CA GLY A 256 29.52 -25.20 37.30
C GLY A 256 29.04 -23.96 38.06
N ARG A 257 29.28 -22.72 37.53
CA ARG A 257 28.81 -21.51 38.18
C ARG A 257 27.34 -21.31 37.87
N GLN A 258 26.55 -21.03 38.88
CA GLN A 258 25.12 -20.73 38.77
C GLN A 258 24.85 -19.23 38.60
N TYR A 259 23.94 -18.91 37.69
CA TYR A 259 23.44 -17.56 37.39
C TYR A 259 21.94 -17.51 37.64
N TRP A 260 21.49 -16.44 38.24
CA TRP A 260 20.08 -16.15 38.51
C TRP A 260 19.63 -14.86 37.82
N PRO A 261 18.31 -14.63 37.61
CA PRO A 261 17.84 -13.33 37.16
C PRO A 261 18.32 -12.21 38.08
N ASP A 262 18.74 -11.06 37.51
CA ASP A 262 19.31 -9.94 38.27
C ASP A 262 18.25 -9.29 39.16
N GLN A 263 18.27 -9.65 40.43
CA GLN A 263 17.40 -9.06 41.45
C GLN A 263 18.05 -7.80 42.04
N PRO A 264 17.30 -6.74 42.36
CA PRO A 264 17.84 -5.62 43.09
C PRO A 264 18.28 -6.07 44.51
N THR A 265 19.26 -5.39 45.04
CA THR A 265 19.65 -5.55 46.44
C THR A 265 18.48 -5.09 47.32
N GLY A 266 17.63 -6.02 47.74
CA GLY A 266 16.41 -5.74 48.48
C GLY A 266 15.55 -7.01 48.65
N LYS A 267 14.45 -6.88 49.38
CA LYS A 267 13.64 -8.04 49.80
C LYS A 267 12.69 -8.58 48.73
N GLU A 268 12.42 -7.82 47.64
CA GLU A 268 11.46 -8.22 46.62
C GLU A 268 12.16 -8.68 45.34
N LYS A 269 11.74 -9.86 44.86
CA LYS A 269 12.17 -10.37 43.56
C LYS A 269 11.38 -9.66 42.45
N VAL A 270 12.06 -9.03 41.49
CA VAL A 270 11.45 -8.26 40.42
C VAL A 270 11.81 -8.72 39.00
N ALA A 271 12.89 -9.53 38.88
CA ALA A 271 13.36 -9.99 37.57
C ALA A 271 13.01 -11.49 37.34
N ARG A 272 12.95 -11.85 36.10
CA ARG A 272 12.77 -13.23 35.61
C ARG A 272 13.59 -13.48 34.35
N TRP A 273 13.82 -14.77 34.03
CA TRP A 273 14.31 -15.14 32.71
C TRP A 273 13.24 -14.90 31.64
N ARG A 274 13.68 -14.59 30.40
CA ARG A 274 12.80 -14.49 29.21
C ARG A 274 12.47 -15.88 28.65
N TRP A 275 13.24 -16.90 29.01
CA TRP A 275 13.11 -18.28 28.54
C TRP A 275 12.81 -19.21 29.71
N GLY A 276 11.95 -20.19 29.48
CA GLY A 276 11.73 -21.28 30.41
C GLY A 276 12.87 -22.33 30.36
N ARG A 277 12.86 -23.28 31.30
CA ARG A 277 13.89 -24.32 31.43
C ARG A 277 14.11 -25.14 30.16
N GLU A 278 13.04 -25.58 29.52
CA GLU A 278 13.08 -26.34 28.28
C GLU A 278 13.74 -25.55 27.13
N LYS A 279 13.37 -24.28 27.00
CA LYS A 279 13.96 -23.42 25.98
C LYS A 279 15.44 -23.11 26.26
N VAL A 280 15.82 -22.94 27.51
CA VAL A 280 17.22 -22.80 27.94
C VAL A 280 18.00 -24.06 27.57
N ALA A 281 17.49 -25.24 27.89
CA ALA A 281 18.16 -26.51 27.56
C ALA A 281 18.31 -26.73 26.06
N ALA A 282 17.24 -26.45 25.28
CA ALA A 282 17.25 -26.62 23.83
C ALA A 282 18.16 -25.64 23.06
N ASN A 283 18.50 -24.52 23.69
CA ASN A 283 19.28 -23.44 23.05
C ASN A 283 20.49 -23.03 23.90
N TYR A 284 21.06 -23.96 24.64
CA TYR A 284 22.17 -23.68 25.55
C TYR A 284 23.41 -23.16 24.81
N ASP A 285 23.67 -23.63 23.61
CA ASP A 285 24.72 -23.19 22.70
C ASP A 285 24.63 -21.69 22.29
N GLN A 286 23.45 -21.11 22.45
CA GLN A 286 23.22 -19.69 22.19
C GLN A 286 23.42 -18.82 23.43
N LEU A 287 23.70 -19.40 24.58
CA LEU A 287 23.94 -18.64 25.80
C LEU A 287 25.41 -18.17 25.89
N VAL A 288 25.56 -16.96 26.36
CA VAL A 288 26.87 -16.33 26.61
C VAL A 288 26.90 -15.85 28.05
N PHE A 289 27.82 -16.42 28.85
CA PHE A 289 28.01 -16.06 30.25
C PHE A 289 29.09 -14.97 30.34
N ARG A 290 28.74 -13.74 30.71
CA ARG A 290 29.66 -12.60 30.72
C ARG A 290 29.32 -11.65 31.86
N ARG A 291 30.37 -11.19 32.59
CA ARG A 291 30.24 -10.18 33.65
C ARG A 291 29.15 -10.47 34.68
N GLY A 292 28.94 -11.72 35.04
CA GLY A 292 27.94 -12.12 36.06
C GLY A 292 26.50 -12.24 35.50
N PHE A 293 26.30 -12.10 34.20
CA PHE A 293 24.98 -12.17 33.54
C PHE A 293 24.95 -13.23 32.46
N VAL A 294 23.74 -13.68 32.13
CA VAL A 294 23.45 -14.55 30.99
C VAL A 294 22.87 -13.73 29.86
N TYR A 295 23.42 -13.95 28.69
CA TYR A 295 22.99 -13.30 27.43
C TYR A 295 22.60 -14.38 26.42
N THR A 296 21.75 -14.00 25.47
CA THR A 296 21.47 -14.77 24.25
C THR A 296 22.12 -14.10 23.06
N LYS A 297 22.57 -14.90 22.10
CA LYS A 297 23.03 -14.41 20.79
C LYS A 297 21.83 -13.99 19.95
N ASN A 298 21.76 -12.71 19.58
CA ASN A 298 20.81 -12.18 18.63
C ASN A 298 21.53 -11.97 17.30
N TYR A 299 21.38 -12.94 16.40
CA TYR A 299 22.04 -12.91 15.10
C TYR A 299 21.49 -11.83 14.20
N GLN A 300 22.39 -11.23 13.42
CA GLN A 300 22.06 -10.27 12.38
C GLN A 300 21.17 -10.94 11.33
N LYS A 301 19.98 -10.42 11.16
CA LYS A 301 19.08 -10.82 10.07
C LYS A 301 19.29 -9.90 8.87
N LYS A 302 19.18 -10.44 7.67
CA LYS A 302 19.13 -9.63 6.45
C LYS A 302 17.81 -8.83 6.45
N GLY A 303 17.93 -7.50 6.51
CA GLY A 303 16.78 -6.60 6.55
C GLY A 303 16.03 -6.53 7.89
N ALA A 304 14.96 -5.77 7.88
CA ALA A 304 14.07 -5.56 9.03
C ALA A 304 12.61 -5.36 8.58
N ARG A 305 11.69 -5.22 9.53
CA ARG A 305 10.33 -4.78 9.20
C ARG A 305 10.37 -3.40 8.54
N PRO A 306 9.55 -3.15 7.50
CA PRO A 306 9.45 -1.84 6.87
C PRO A 306 9.20 -0.72 7.87
N ARG A 307 9.76 0.45 7.61
CA ARG A 307 9.61 1.62 8.47
C ARG A 307 8.45 2.48 8.01
N SER A 308 7.75 3.11 8.97
CA SER A 308 6.64 4.01 8.67
C SER A 308 7.08 5.39 8.16
N ILE A 309 8.35 5.76 8.34
CA ILE A 309 8.93 7.00 7.80
C ILE A 309 9.81 6.62 6.63
N LEU A 310 9.43 7.12 5.45
CA LEU A 310 10.12 6.91 4.18
C LEU A 310 10.90 8.18 3.85
N ASP A 311 12.21 8.17 4.12
CA ASP A 311 13.08 9.31 3.89
C ASP A 311 13.36 9.53 2.39
N GLY A 312 13.63 10.79 2.02
CA GLY A 312 13.86 11.16 0.63
C GLY A 312 15.21 10.69 0.07
N GLU A 313 16.18 10.33 0.93
CA GLU A 313 17.50 9.83 0.49
C GLU A 313 17.34 8.43 -0.12
N ARG A 314 16.69 7.54 0.58
CA ARG A 314 16.46 6.15 0.14
C ARG A 314 15.35 6.05 -0.90
N PHE A 315 14.21 6.69 -0.67
CA PHE A 315 13.00 6.48 -1.46
C PHE A 315 12.77 7.54 -2.54
N GLY A 316 13.60 8.57 -2.59
CA GLY A 316 13.47 9.69 -3.51
C GLY A 316 12.51 10.77 -2.99
N VAL A 317 12.71 11.98 -3.48
CA VAL A 317 11.83 13.13 -3.29
C VAL A 317 11.06 13.42 -4.59
N THR A 318 10.08 14.33 -4.58
CA THR A 318 9.30 14.68 -5.79
C THR A 318 10.18 15.00 -7.02
N ARG A 319 11.28 15.72 -6.82
CA ARG A 319 12.23 16.01 -7.92
C ARG A 319 12.87 14.74 -8.51
N ALA A 320 13.07 13.69 -7.71
CA ALA A 320 13.58 12.42 -8.23
C ALA A 320 12.58 11.77 -9.18
N GLY A 321 11.28 11.73 -8.82
CA GLY A 321 10.24 11.20 -9.70
C GLY A 321 10.18 11.93 -11.05
N ARG A 322 10.30 13.26 -11.03
CA ARG A 322 10.39 14.05 -12.27
C ARG A 322 11.59 13.63 -13.13
N ARG A 323 12.79 13.52 -12.52
CA ARG A 323 13.99 13.06 -13.24
C ARG A 323 13.85 11.63 -13.76
N ASP A 324 13.21 10.73 -13.02
CA ASP A 324 12.96 9.37 -13.46
C ASP A 324 12.16 9.36 -14.77
N ALA A 325 11.07 10.16 -14.85
CA ALA A 325 10.25 10.28 -16.06
C ALA A 325 11.01 10.95 -17.21
N GLU A 326 11.69 12.07 -16.95
CA GLU A 326 12.47 12.82 -17.93
C GLU A 326 13.61 11.99 -18.54
N ASN A 327 14.31 11.19 -17.71
CA ASN A 327 15.42 10.33 -18.15
C ASN A 327 14.93 9.21 -19.09
N VAL A 328 13.81 8.59 -18.78
CA VAL A 328 13.27 7.48 -19.59
C VAL A 328 12.68 8.02 -20.90
N MET A 329 11.95 9.14 -20.84
CA MET A 329 11.23 9.69 -22.01
C MET A 329 12.08 10.62 -22.87
N GLY A 330 13.20 11.12 -22.35
CA GLY A 330 14.00 12.14 -23.04
C GLY A 330 13.33 13.50 -23.14
N VAL A 331 12.23 13.75 -22.44
CA VAL A 331 11.43 14.98 -22.52
C VAL A 331 11.37 15.67 -21.16
N GLN A 332 11.92 16.89 -21.10
CA GLN A 332 11.92 17.70 -19.88
C GLN A 332 10.51 18.21 -19.56
N GLY A 333 10.10 18.10 -18.29
CA GLY A 333 8.81 18.61 -17.82
C GLY A 333 7.58 17.90 -18.40
N VAL A 334 7.74 16.70 -18.96
CA VAL A 334 6.66 15.92 -19.60
C VAL A 334 5.50 15.62 -18.65
N PHE A 335 5.78 15.47 -17.35
CA PHE A 335 4.76 15.30 -16.31
C PHE A 335 5.18 16.05 -15.05
N GLU A 336 4.21 16.69 -14.36
CA GLU A 336 4.56 17.69 -13.34
C GLU A 336 5.00 17.05 -12.00
N PHE A 337 4.27 16.06 -11.51
CA PHE A 337 4.50 15.45 -10.20
C PHE A 337 4.46 13.91 -10.21
N PRO A 338 5.30 13.24 -11.01
CA PRO A 338 5.37 11.78 -10.94
C PRO A 338 5.99 11.35 -9.62
N LYS A 339 5.51 10.24 -9.06
CA LYS A 339 6.14 9.63 -7.88
C LYS A 339 7.52 9.06 -8.23
N PRO A 340 8.48 9.06 -7.28
CA PRO A 340 9.78 8.42 -7.50
C PRO A 340 9.64 6.92 -7.73
N VAL A 341 10.33 6.38 -8.71
CA VAL A 341 10.35 4.94 -9.01
C VAL A 341 10.78 4.13 -7.80
N ARG A 342 11.80 4.59 -7.06
CA ARG A 342 12.31 3.92 -5.85
C ARG A 342 11.26 3.78 -4.74
N LEU A 343 10.34 4.75 -4.61
CA LEU A 343 9.23 4.67 -3.66
C LEU A 343 8.29 3.54 -4.04
N ILE A 344 7.86 3.49 -5.30
CA ILE A 344 6.91 2.48 -5.76
C ILE A 344 7.53 1.08 -5.74
N LYS A 345 8.81 0.95 -6.14
CA LYS A 345 9.58 -0.31 -6.00
C LYS A 345 9.55 -0.83 -4.58
N HIS A 346 9.79 0.03 -3.59
CA HIS A 346 9.74 -0.36 -2.18
C HIS A 346 8.35 -0.87 -1.77
N LEU A 347 7.27 -0.14 -2.12
CA LEU A 347 5.90 -0.54 -1.77
C LEU A 347 5.53 -1.89 -2.40
N VAL A 348 5.90 -2.10 -3.67
CA VAL A 348 5.68 -3.38 -4.35
C VAL A 348 6.49 -4.51 -3.70
N ALA A 349 7.77 -4.28 -3.37
CA ALA A 349 8.64 -5.30 -2.78
C ALA A 349 8.19 -5.75 -1.37
N ILE A 350 7.72 -4.81 -0.53
CA ILE A 350 7.26 -5.16 0.82
C ILE A 350 5.90 -5.84 0.86
N ALA A 351 5.10 -5.72 -0.20
CA ALA A 351 3.73 -6.25 -0.25
C ALA A 351 3.55 -7.42 -1.22
N GLY A 352 4.39 -7.51 -2.27
CA GLY A 352 4.29 -8.52 -3.32
C GLY A 352 5.48 -9.48 -3.36
N GLY A 353 5.26 -10.67 -3.86
CA GLY A 353 6.32 -11.63 -4.19
C GLY A 353 6.94 -11.37 -5.57
N PRO A 354 7.87 -12.23 -6.01
CA PRO A 354 8.53 -12.07 -7.31
C PRO A 354 7.61 -12.29 -8.53
N ASN A 355 6.40 -12.81 -8.33
CA ASN A 355 5.39 -13.04 -9.36
C ASN A 355 4.10 -12.23 -9.08
N ALA A 356 4.19 -11.13 -8.35
CA ALA A 356 3.03 -10.35 -7.96
C ALA A 356 2.36 -9.68 -9.16
N VAL A 357 1.03 -9.66 -9.15
CA VAL A 357 0.19 -8.87 -10.05
C VAL A 357 -0.04 -7.50 -9.41
N VAL A 358 0.42 -6.43 -10.05
CA VAL A 358 0.37 -5.07 -9.55
C VAL A 358 -0.63 -4.25 -10.34
N LEU A 359 -1.59 -3.64 -9.68
CA LEU A 359 -2.59 -2.75 -10.29
C LEU A 359 -2.40 -1.31 -9.83
N ASP A 360 -2.44 -0.37 -10.79
CA ASP A 360 -2.49 1.06 -10.54
C ASP A 360 -3.58 1.69 -11.42
N PHE A 361 -4.71 2.03 -10.79
CA PHE A 361 -5.83 2.60 -11.53
C PHE A 361 -5.91 4.14 -11.47
N PHE A 362 -4.82 4.79 -11.02
CA PHE A 362 -4.53 6.21 -11.16
C PHE A 362 -3.10 6.38 -11.69
N ALA A 363 -2.79 5.72 -12.81
CA ALA A 363 -1.42 5.49 -13.26
C ALA A 363 -0.59 6.75 -13.55
N GLY A 364 -1.25 7.89 -13.81
CA GLY A 364 -0.57 9.14 -14.13
C GLY A 364 0.38 8.97 -15.30
N SER A 365 1.66 9.14 -15.05
CA SER A 365 2.71 8.96 -16.08
C SER A 365 3.24 7.52 -16.20
N GLY A 366 2.67 6.52 -15.50
CA GLY A 366 3.11 5.13 -15.59
C GLY A 366 4.31 4.75 -14.71
N THR A 367 4.54 5.46 -13.60
CA THR A 367 5.65 5.16 -12.67
C THR A 367 5.63 3.74 -12.16
N THR A 368 4.44 3.19 -11.89
CA THR A 368 4.27 1.84 -11.36
C THR A 368 4.77 0.77 -12.33
N ALA A 369 4.54 0.92 -13.62
CA ALA A 369 5.07 0.00 -14.63
C ALA A 369 6.60 0.02 -14.65
N GLN A 370 7.23 1.19 -14.66
CA GLN A 370 8.69 1.31 -14.60
C GLN A 370 9.24 0.64 -13.32
N ALA A 371 8.60 0.86 -12.18
CA ALA A 371 9.00 0.25 -10.91
C ALA A 371 8.94 -1.29 -10.95
N VAL A 372 7.89 -1.86 -11.54
CA VAL A 372 7.74 -3.32 -11.70
C VAL A 372 8.80 -3.89 -12.62
N LEU A 373 9.04 -3.26 -13.77
CA LEU A 373 10.05 -3.70 -14.74
C LEU A 373 11.46 -3.65 -14.16
N GLU A 374 11.81 -2.55 -13.45
CA GLU A 374 13.10 -2.45 -12.79
C GLU A 374 13.29 -3.50 -11.68
N LEU A 375 12.24 -3.78 -10.86
CA LEU A 375 12.29 -4.83 -9.85
C LEU A 375 12.54 -6.21 -10.48
N ASN A 376 11.85 -6.52 -11.57
CA ASN A 376 12.04 -7.78 -12.28
C ASN A 376 13.48 -7.92 -12.81
N ALA A 377 14.06 -6.82 -13.31
CA ALA A 377 15.46 -6.81 -13.76
C ALA A 377 16.45 -6.99 -12.60
N GLU A 378 16.13 -6.48 -11.40
CA GLU A 378 17.03 -6.54 -10.24
C GLU A 378 17.04 -7.92 -9.55
N ASP A 379 15.87 -8.56 -9.44
CA ASP A 379 15.71 -9.81 -8.69
C ASP A 379 15.31 -11.02 -9.55
N SER A 380 15.29 -10.87 -10.88
CA SER A 380 14.84 -11.88 -11.85
C SER A 380 13.41 -12.34 -11.59
N GLY A 381 12.57 -11.45 -11.09
CA GLY A 381 11.15 -11.67 -10.87
C GLY A 381 10.34 -11.65 -12.17
N ASN A 382 9.09 -12.08 -12.07
CA ASN A 382 8.13 -12.10 -13.16
C ASN A 382 6.82 -11.42 -12.74
N ARG A 383 6.93 -10.24 -12.11
CA ARG A 383 5.76 -9.42 -11.76
C ARG A 383 5.12 -8.87 -13.01
N SER A 384 3.80 -8.73 -12.98
CA SER A 384 3.06 -8.02 -14.03
C SER A 384 2.47 -6.72 -13.50
N PHE A 385 2.27 -5.77 -14.41
CA PHE A 385 1.58 -4.52 -14.11
C PHE A 385 0.30 -4.36 -14.95
N HIS A 386 -0.70 -3.72 -14.33
CA HIS A 386 -1.95 -3.36 -14.96
C HIS A 386 -2.20 -1.89 -14.61
N LEU A 387 -2.22 -1.03 -15.61
CA LEU A 387 -2.40 0.41 -15.43
C LEU A 387 -3.72 0.86 -16.01
N VAL A 388 -4.38 1.82 -15.33
CA VAL A 388 -5.56 2.49 -15.89
C VAL A 388 -5.31 4.00 -15.85
N GLN A 389 -5.49 4.66 -16.99
CA GLN A 389 -5.35 6.10 -17.11
C GLN A 389 -6.45 6.72 -17.97
N LEU A 390 -7.11 7.71 -17.39
CA LEU A 390 -8.07 8.53 -18.13
C LEU A 390 -7.36 9.39 -19.20
N PRO A 391 -7.84 9.46 -20.46
CA PRO A 391 -7.24 10.27 -21.51
C PRO A 391 -7.54 11.78 -21.35
N GLN A 392 -7.11 12.35 -20.23
CA GLN A 392 -7.23 13.78 -19.97
C GLN A 392 -6.31 14.58 -20.92
N PRO A 393 -6.82 15.65 -21.55
CA PRO A 393 -6.01 16.47 -22.45
C PRO A 393 -4.82 17.12 -21.73
N THR A 394 -3.66 17.11 -22.36
CA THR A 394 -2.48 17.87 -21.94
C THR A 394 -2.63 19.36 -22.23
N ALA A 395 -1.92 20.21 -21.48
CA ALA A 395 -1.92 21.65 -21.72
C ALA A 395 -1.29 21.97 -23.09
N GLN A 396 -2.02 22.65 -23.98
CA GLN A 396 -1.57 22.94 -25.36
C GLN A 396 -0.26 23.71 -25.44
N ASN A 397 0.06 24.51 -24.43
CA ASN A 397 1.31 25.25 -24.29
C ASN A 397 2.35 24.54 -23.40
N GLY A 398 2.09 23.29 -23.02
CA GLY A 398 2.96 22.53 -22.13
C GLY A 398 4.00 21.69 -22.87
N PRO A 399 5.08 21.27 -22.15
CA PRO A 399 6.13 20.44 -22.72
C PRO A 399 5.64 19.11 -23.29
N ALA A 400 4.68 18.46 -22.64
CA ALA A 400 4.09 17.21 -23.10
C ALA A 400 3.43 17.36 -24.46
N TYR A 401 2.62 18.42 -24.64
CA TYR A 401 1.95 18.70 -25.90
C TYR A 401 2.96 19.01 -27.01
N ALA A 402 4.01 19.79 -26.72
CA ALA A 402 5.09 20.08 -27.64
C ALA A 402 5.87 18.82 -28.08
N ALA A 403 5.98 17.83 -27.19
CA ALA A 403 6.60 16.54 -27.46
C ALA A 403 5.67 15.54 -28.19
N GLY A 404 4.43 15.93 -28.50
CA GLY A 404 3.49 15.11 -29.27
C GLY A 404 2.43 14.39 -28.44
N PHE A 405 2.50 14.41 -27.11
CA PHE A 405 1.50 13.79 -26.23
C PHE A 405 0.26 14.69 -26.09
N ARG A 406 -0.88 14.22 -26.54
CA ARG A 406 -2.15 14.95 -26.49
C ARG A 406 -2.95 14.69 -25.23
N THR A 407 -2.73 13.52 -24.61
CA THR A 407 -3.41 13.10 -23.39
C THR A 407 -2.44 12.58 -22.35
N VAL A 408 -2.88 12.50 -21.08
CA VAL A 408 -2.11 11.88 -19.99
C VAL A 408 -1.94 10.37 -20.23
N ALA A 409 -2.93 9.72 -20.85
CA ALA A 409 -2.82 8.31 -21.21
C ALA A 409 -1.70 8.08 -22.24
N GLU A 410 -1.55 8.97 -23.23
CA GLU A 410 -0.42 8.92 -24.18
C GLU A 410 0.94 9.11 -23.48
N ILE A 411 1.03 9.97 -22.46
CA ILE A 411 2.25 10.09 -21.63
C ILE A 411 2.54 8.78 -20.92
N CYS A 412 1.52 8.14 -20.32
CA CYS A 412 1.64 6.86 -19.66
C CYS A 412 2.17 5.78 -20.61
N VAL A 413 1.52 5.59 -21.76
CA VAL A 413 1.93 4.64 -22.79
C VAL A 413 3.35 4.95 -23.28
N GLY A 414 3.65 6.22 -23.58
CA GLY A 414 4.96 6.66 -24.05
C GLY A 414 6.09 6.39 -23.04
N ARG A 415 5.85 6.66 -21.76
CA ARG A 415 6.85 6.33 -20.71
C ARG A 415 7.08 4.83 -20.57
N VAL A 416 6.02 4.04 -20.52
CA VAL A 416 6.15 2.58 -20.39
C VAL A 416 6.87 2.00 -21.60
N SER A 417 6.52 2.44 -22.83
CA SER A 417 7.19 2.01 -24.07
C SER A 417 8.69 2.36 -24.10
N ALA A 418 9.10 3.42 -23.41
CA ALA A 418 10.49 3.86 -23.34
C ALA A 418 11.33 3.10 -22.29
N VAL A 419 10.69 2.31 -21.41
CA VAL A 419 11.45 1.47 -20.45
C VAL A 419 12.04 0.27 -21.19
N PRO A 420 13.36 -0.01 -21.06
CA PRO A 420 13.99 -1.14 -21.74
C PRO A 420 13.31 -2.48 -21.41
N GLY A 421 12.99 -3.25 -22.42
CA GLY A 421 12.35 -4.57 -22.29
C GLY A 421 10.86 -4.53 -21.94
N ALA A 422 10.22 -3.35 -21.97
CA ALA A 422 8.80 -3.25 -21.72
C ALA A 422 7.99 -3.89 -22.85
N THR A 423 7.08 -4.78 -22.47
CA THR A 423 6.03 -5.34 -23.34
C THR A 423 4.70 -5.20 -22.61
N PHE A 424 3.65 -4.82 -23.32
CA PHE A 424 2.30 -4.68 -22.75
C PHE A 424 1.24 -4.68 -23.83
N GLN A 425 0.01 -5.00 -23.43
CA GLN A 425 -1.18 -4.82 -24.25
C GLN A 425 -1.82 -3.47 -23.91
N HIS A 426 -2.22 -2.72 -24.92
CA HIS A 426 -2.92 -1.45 -24.76
C HIS A 426 -4.39 -1.60 -25.16
N PHE A 427 -5.30 -1.24 -24.26
CA PHE A 427 -6.74 -1.32 -24.45
C PHE A 427 -7.38 0.05 -24.26
N GLN A 428 -8.39 0.35 -25.08
CA GLN A 428 -9.33 1.45 -24.82
C GLN A 428 -10.65 0.89 -24.33
N LEU A 429 -11.29 1.57 -23.39
CA LEU A 429 -12.63 1.26 -22.95
C LEU A 429 -13.63 1.97 -23.85
N GLN A 430 -14.44 1.22 -24.58
CA GLN A 430 -15.41 1.74 -25.54
C GLN A 430 -16.80 1.18 -25.26
N ALA A 431 -17.85 1.95 -25.55
CA ALA A 431 -19.21 1.46 -25.53
C ALA A 431 -19.38 0.38 -26.61
N SER A 432 -20.16 -0.65 -26.30
CA SER A 432 -20.56 -1.62 -27.31
C SER A 432 -21.28 -0.89 -28.43
N SER A 433 -20.75 -0.96 -29.65
CA SER A 433 -21.51 -0.55 -30.81
C SER A 433 -22.69 -1.52 -30.91
N VAL A 434 -23.85 -1.11 -30.44
CA VAL A 434 -25.10 -1.77 -30.83
C VAL A 434 -25.19 -1.54 -32.33
N GLN A 435 -24.90 -2.56 -33.14
CA GLN A 435 -25.39 -2.58 -34.50
C GLN A 435 -26.90 -2.76 -34.34
N ASP A 436 -27.62 -1.66 -34.60
CA ASP A 436 -29.05 -1.72 -34.87
C ASP A 436 -29.20 -2.58 -36.14
N ASP A 437 -29.54 -3.85 -35.95
CA ASP A 437 -30.06 -4.73 -37.00
C ASP A 437 -31.57 -4.47 -37.21
#